data_03051279d36900964fd0319ed85e6158
#
_entry.id   03051279d36900964fd0319ed85e6158
#
_cell.length_a   1.000
_cell.length_b   1.000
_cell.length_c   1.000
_cell.angle_alpha   90.00
_cell.angle_beta   90.00
_cell.angle_gamma   90.00
#
_symmetry.space_group_name_H-M   'P 1'
#
loop_
_entity.id
_entity.type
_entity.pdbx_description
1 polymer ?
#
loop_
_entity_poly.entity_id
_entity_poly.type
_entity_poly.pdbx_seq_one_letter_code
_entity_poly.pdbx_strand_id
1 'polypeptide(L)'
;MKNIYIYLSLLAVIVLGTACNNEWEDEQYEQYVSFKAPIASGGDGVTTIYVRYKDNGKVTYQLPVIISGSTVNGQDRDIHIAVDKDTLKTLNIERFSLYRPELWYTEMEEDKYEFPETVHIPAGSCVEQLNIDFNLQGIDMLEKWVLPLTIVDDGAYDYQSHPRKNYAKALLKVVPFNDYSGSYTASSMKVYTYINGKPDTNARTTNKRTGYVIDNNSVFFYAGLINEDMDKDIRKKYKINVHFREDGTLDMKPDDPNNEMEFELIGTPIYSSTSIMDATRPYLERRYVQIMFEYDFQDFTYGGSDTEVIPIKYRVEGSMTLQRNINTQIPDEDQQIAVSYTHLTLPTNSLV
;
A
#
# COMPACT_ATOMS: atom_id res chain seq x y z
N MET A 1 73.88 29.58 -5.96
CA MET A 1 72.62 29.57 -6.74
C MET A 1 71.90 28.24 -6.68
N LYS A 2 72.53 27.06 -6.72
CA LYS A 2 71.86 25.76 -6.64
C LYS A 2 70.99 25.53 -5.40
N ASN A 3 71.40 26.01 -4.24
CA ASN A 3 70.66 25.80 -2.98
C ASN A 3 69.40 26.66 -2.87
N ILE A 4 69.34 27.80 -3.58
CA ILE A 4 68.12 28.63 -3.60
C ILE A 4 66.95 27.95 -4.32
N TYR A 5 67.21 27.21 -5.39
CA TYR A 5 66.15 26.44 -6.11
C TYR A 5 65.64 25.28 -5.28
N ILE A 6 66.49 24.66 -4.45
CA ILE A 6 66.06 23.58 -3.53
C ILE A 6 65.13 24.15 -2.45
N TYR A 7 65.47 25.30 -1.88
CA TYR A 7 64.59 25.93 -0.87
C TYR A 7 63.26 26.44 -1.48
N LEU A 8 63.30 26.98 -2.72
CA LEU A 8 62.11 27.40 -3.45
C LEU A 8 61.26 26.23 -3.81
N SER A 9 61.79 25.08 -4.24
CA SER A 9 61.01 23.87 -4.53
C SER A 9 60.45 23.25 -3.26
N LEU A 10 61.15 23.27 -2.13
CA LEU A 10 60.67 22.80 -0.86
C LEU A 10 59.54 23.68 -0.33
N LEU A 11 59.65 25.00 -0.47
CA LEU A 11 58.59 25.94 -0.11
C LEU A 11 57.35 25.77 -0.99
N ALA A 12 57.54 25.55 -2.29
CA ALA A 12 56.43 25.28 -3.21
C ALA A 12 55.68 23.97 -2.86
N VAL A 13 56.39 22.90 -2.46
CA VAL A 13 55.79 21.64 -2.02
C VAL A 13 55.02 21.84 -0.70
N ILE A 14 55.53 22.65 0.24
CA ILE A 14 54.82 22.95 1.49
C ILE A 14 53.55 23.77 1.21
N VAL A 15 53.59 24.76 0.33
CA VAL A 15 52.43 25.58 -0.03
C VAL A 15 51.38 24.76 -0.83
N LEU A 16 51.79 23.82 -1.67
CA LEU A 16 50.90 22.92 -2.38
C LEU A 16 50.30 21.84 -1.48
N GLY A 17 50.99 21.45 -0.39
CA GLY A 17 50.48 20.47 0.58
C GLY A 17 49.43 21.02 1.55
N THR A 18 49.32 22.35 1.68
CA THR A 18 48.28 23.00 2.53
C THR A 18 47.01 23.38 1.74
N ALA A 19 46.98 23.09 0.45
CA ALA A 19 45.82 23.38 -0.41
C ALA A 19 44.78 22.24 -0.46
N CYS A 20 44.89 21.22 0.40
CA CYS A 20 43.75 20.35 0.69
C CYS A 20 42.83 21.14 1.65
N ASN A 21 41.98 21.97 1.10
CA ASN A 21 40.78 22.42 1.80
C ASN A 21 39.98 21.16 2.14
N ASN A 22 39.68 20.98 3.41
CA ASN A 22 38.70 19.98 3.86
C ASN A 22 37.27 20.43 3.48
N GLU A 23 37.07 20.73 2.20
CA GLU A 23 35.74 21.16 1.67
C GLU A 23 34.64 20.14 1.94
N TRP A 24 35.04 18.91 2.31
CA TRP A 24 34.14 17.81 2.63
C TRP A 24 33.78 17.74 4.13
N GLU A 25 34.37 18.55 4.99
CA GLU A 25 34.08 18.57 6.43
C GLU A 25 32.93 19.53 6.77
N ASP A 26 32.74 20.56 5.94
CA ASP A 26 31.69 21.55 6.14
C ASP A 26 30.39 21.17 5.40
N GLU A 27 29.26 21.50 6.01
CA GLU A 27 27.95 21.34 5.36
C GLU A 27 27.87 22.26 4.14
N GLN A 28 27.69 21.64 2.96
CA GLN A 28 27.62 22.35 1.68
C GLN A 28 26.20 22.70 1.24
N TYR A 29 25.21 22.07 1.85
CA TYR A 29 23.79 22.23 1.54
C TYR A 29 22.99 22.51 2.80
N GLU A 30 21.91 23.24 2.68
CA GLU A 30 20.97 23.39 3.78
C GLU A 30 20.37 22.04 4.18
N GLN A 31 20.38 21.76 5.49
CA GLN A 31 19.79 20.56 6.03
C GLN A 31 18.28 20.72 6.14
N TYR A 32 17.55 19.89 5.44
CA TYR A 32 16.10 19.86 5.46
C TYR A 32 15.58 18.56 6.04
N VAL A 33 14.43 18.65 6.73
CA VAL A 33 13.72 17.47 7.24
C VAL A 33 12.71 17.00 6.23
N SER A 34 12.61 15.70 6.02
CA SER A 34 11.66 15.08 5.09
C SER A 34 11.18 13.73 5.57
N PHE A 35 10.01 13.31 5.11
CA PHE A 35 9.58 11.92 5.19
C PHE A 35 10.19 11.09 4.07
N LYS A 36 10.56 9.84 4.36
CA LYS A 36 10.85 8.84 3.34
C LYS A 36 9.55 8.15 2.92
N ALA A 37 8.69 8.89 2.24
CA ALA A 37 7.42 8.42 1.72
C ALA A 37 7.37 8.62 0.20
N PRO A 38 8.10 7.81 -0.61
CA PRO A 38 8.23 8.01 -2.04
C PRO A 38 6.89 7.82 -2.74
N ILE A 39 6.52 8.81 -3.55
CA ILE A 39 5.39 8.68 -4.47
C ILE A 39 5.92 8.06 -5.75
N ALA A 40 5.29 6.98 -6.20
CA ALA A 40 5.65 6.34 -7.46
C ALA A 40 5.49 7.32 -8.63
N SER A 41 6.43 7.32 -9.58
CA SER A 41 6.34 8.13 -10.79
C SER A 41 5.06 7.79 -11.58
N GLY A 42 4.23 8.77 -11.86
CA GLY A 42 2.89 8.56 -12.43
C GLY A 42 1.86 8.02 -11.45
N GLY A 43 2.20 7.96 -10.16
CA GLY A 43 1.36 7.44 -9.09
C GLY A 43 0.20 8.36 -8.69
N ASP A 44 -0.56 7.88 -7.72
CA ASP A 44 -1.84 8.49 -7.30
C ASP A 44 -1.68 9.71 -6.39
N GLY A 45 -0.47 10.23 -6.21
CA GLY A 45 -0.19 11.33 -5.29
C GLY A 45 -0.16 10.90 -3.82
N VAL A 46 -0.32 9.60 -3.55
CA VAL A 46 -0.24 8.99 -2.23
C VAL A 46 0.86 7.93 -2.20
N THR A 47 1.42 7.68 -1.02
CA THR A 47 2.33 6.56 -0.77
C THR A 47 1.52 5.38 -0.26
N THR A 48 1.39 4.34 -1.07
CA THR A 48 0.69 3.12 -0.61
C THR A 48 1.60 2.34 0.32
N ILE A 49 1.12 2.11 1.54
CA ILE A 49 1.76 1.26 2.54
C ILE A 49 0.91 0.00 2.74
N TYR A 50 1.58 -1.15 2.74
CA TYR A 50 0.93 -2.42 3.00
C TYR A 50 1.22 -2.81 4.44
N VAL A 51 0.19 -3.09 5.21
CA VAL A 51 0.30 -3.47 6.62
C VAL A 51 -0.32 -4.84 6.83
N ARG A 52 0.46 -5.76 7.43
CA ARG A 52 -0.05 -7.11 7.69
C ARG A 52 -1.13 -7.07 8.76
N TYR A 53 -2.31 -7.58 8.42
CA TYR A 53 -3.39 -7.72 9.38
C TYR A 53 -3.01 -8.77 10.45
N LYS A 54 -3.08 -8.40 11.72
CA LYS A 54 -2.83 -9.27 12.89
C LYS A 54 -4.15 -9.59 13.60
N ASP A 55 -4.20 -10.66 14.38
CA ASP A 55 -5.42 -11.16 15.04
C ASP A 55 -6.18 -10.11 15.84
N ASN A 56 -5.46 -9.16 16.44
CA ASN A 56 -6.05 -8.05 17.20
C ASN A 56 -6.32 -6.78 16.36
N GLY A 57 -6.08 -6.82 15.05
CA GLY A 57 -6.18 -5.67 14.15
C GLY A 57 -5.15 -4.56 14.40
N LYS A 58 -4.22 -4.72 15.35
CA LYS A 58 -3.21 -3.71 15.66
C LYS A 58 -1.90 -3.99 14.93
N VAL A 59 -1.35 -2.96 14.29
CA VAL A 59 -0.09 -3.04 13.56
C VAL A 59 0.66 -1.73 13.64
N THR A 60 1.98 -1.79 13.87
CA THR A 60 2.87 -0.62 13.84
C THR A 60 3.53 -0.51 12.47
N TYR A 61 3.48 0.67 11.88
CA TYR A 61 4.22 1.03 10.67
C TYR A 61 5.31 2.03 11.05
N GLN A 62 6.52 1.83 10.51
CA GLN A 62 7.66 2.71 10.75
C GLN A 62 7.90 3.61 9.54
N LEU A 63 7.64 4.91 9.72
CA LEU A 63 7.89 5.91 8.69
C LEU A 63 9.21 6.62 8.98
N PRO A 64 10.26 6.47 8.13
CA PRO A 64 11.50 7.17 8.35
C PRO A 64 11.35 8.69 8.16
N VAL A 65 11.85 9.45 9.15
CA VAL A 65 12.04 10.89 9.12
C VAL A 65 13.55 11.14 8.91
N ILE A 66 13.89 11.92 7.90
CA ILE A 66 15.28 12.08 7.43
C ILE A 66 15.69 13.53 7.50
N ILE A 67 16.93 13.78 7.94
CA ILE A 67 17.63 15.05 7.77
C ILE A 67 18.56 14.91 6.56
N SER A 68 18.31 15.70 5.52
CA SER A 68 19.17 15.75 4.32
C SER A 68 20.32 16.73 4.53
N GLY A 69 21.43 16.53 3.82
CA GLY A 69 22.59 17.38 3.87
C GLY A 69 23.81 16.69 3.28
N SER A 70 24.95 17.34 3.22
CA SER A 70 26.22 16.76 2.81
C SER A 70 27.03 16.17 3.99
N THR A 71 26.70 16.57 5.21
CA THR A 71 27.28 16.07 6.45
C THR A 71 26.24 15.43 7.36
N VAL A 72 26.67 14.77 8.42
CA VAL A 72 25.79 14.26 9.46
C VAL A 72 25.13 15.40 10.24
N ASN A 73 23.93 15.17 10.74
CA ASN A 73 23.26 16.07 11.66
C ASN A 73 24.14 16.39 12.88
N GLY A 74 24.49 17.67 13.07
CA GLY A 74 25.44 18.11 14.10
C GLY A 74 24.82 18.40 15.47
N GLN A 75 23.50 18.35 15.61
CA GLN A 75 22.78 18.69 16.83
C GLN A 75 21.53 17.84 17.03
N ASP A 76 21.06 17.76 18.27
CA ASP A 76 19.77 17.13 18.57
C ASP A 76 18.64 17.99 17.98
N ARG A 77 17.65 17.33 17.38
CA ARG A 77 16.48 17.99 16.78
C ARG A 77 15.20 17.27 17.16
N ASP A 78 14.20 18.03 17.58
CA ASP A 78 12.85 17.55 17.85
C ASP A 78 11.93 17.95 16.69
N ILE A 79 11.57 16.97 15.86
CA ILE A 79 10.79 17.17 14.65
C ILE A 79 9.31 17.02 14.96
N HIS A 80 8.54 18.09 14.77
CA HIS A 80 7.11 18.11 15.05
C HIS A 80 6.31 17.64 13.83
N ILE A 81 5.35 16.76 14.07
CA ILE A 81 4.54 16.12 13.04
C ILE A 81 3.06 16.32 13.37
N ALA A 82 2.27 16.64 12.36
CA ALA A 82 0.83 16.83 12.49
C ALA A 82 0.05 16.18 11.35
N VAL A 83 -1.26 16.03 11.54
CA VAL A 83 -2.19 15.61 10.48
C VAL A 83 -2.51 16.81 9.58
N ASP A 84 -2.48 16.61 8.26
CA ASP A 84 -2.75 17.64 7.25
C ASP A 84 -3.93 17.27 6.35
N LYS A 85 -5.13 17.50 6.87
CA LYS A 85 -6.39 17.22 6.17
C LYS A 85 -6.57 18.04 4.89
N ASP A 86 -6.04 19.27 4.88
CA ASP A 86 -6.21 20.19 3.73
C ASP A 86 -5.44 19.71 2.50
N THR A 87 -4.26 19.12 2.69
CA THR A 87 -3.49 18.54 1.58
C THR A 87 -4.24 17.36 0.95
N LEU A 88 -4.85 16.48 1.75
CA LEU A 88 -5.63 15.37 1.23
C LEU A 88 -6.87 15.86 0.46
N LYS A 89 -7.58 16.84 1.00
CA LYS A 89 -8.73 17.47 0.33
C LYS A 89 -8.34 18.08 -1.01
N THR A 90 -7.23 18.80 -1.04
CA THR A 90 -6.71 19.42 -2.27
C THR A 90 -6.37 18.35 -3.32
N LEU A 91 -5.69 17.27 -2.92
CA LEU A 91 -5.38 16.14 -3.80
C LEU A 91 -6.64 15.51 -4.39
N ASN A 92 -7.66 15.26 -3.56
CA ASN A 92 -8.93 14.69 -4.02
C ASN A 92 -9.60 15.56 -5.10
N ILE A 93 -9.65 16.86 -4.88
CA ILE A 93 -10.26 17.81 -5.83
C ILE A 93 -9.46 17.87 -7.14
N GLU A 94 -8.14 17.99 -7.04
CA GLU A 94 -7.25 18.07 -8.21
C GLU A 94 -7.32 16.80 -9.08
N ARG A 95 -7.46 15.63 -8.43
CA ARG A 95 -7.37 14.32 -9.11
C ARG A 95 -8.72 13.82 -9.60
N PHE A 96 -9.74 13.90 -8.76
CA PHE A 96 -11.03 13.26 -9.01
C PHE A 96 -12.15 14.25 -9.31
N SER A 97 -11.90 15.56 -9.17
CA SER A 97 -12.90 16.62 -9.28
C SER A 97 -13.95 16.56 -8.15
N LEU A 98 -14.65 17.64 -7.93
CA LEU A 98 -15.77 17.75 -6.99
C LEU A 98 -16.99 16.90 -7.39
N TYR A 99 -17.06 16.50 -8.67
CA TYR A 99 -18.20 15.74 -9.23
C TYR A 99 -18.06 14.23 -9.14
N ARG A 100 -16.90 13.74 -8.62
CA ARG A 100 -16.61 12.30 -8.48
C ARG A 100 -16.16 11.95 -7.06
N PRO A 101 -16.96 12.31 -6.01
CA PRO A 101 -16.59 12.06 -4.62
C PRO A 101 -16.45 10.58 -4.29
N GLU A 102 -17.11 9.70 -5.05
CA GLU A 102 -17.01 8.24 -4.89
C GLU A 102 -15.60 7.69 -5.20
N LEU A 103 -14.76 8.47 -5.88
CA LEU A 103 -13.38 8.09 -6.18
C LEU A 103 -12.39 8.63 -5.16
N TRP A 104 -12.81 9.53 -4.27
CA TRP A 104 -11.93 10.20 -3.32
C TRP A 104 -11.26 9.23 -2.36
N TYR A 105 -10.08 9.64 -1.91
CA TYR A 105 -9.46 9.04 -0.73
C TYR A 105 -10.20 9.52 0.51
N THR A 106 -10.39 8.62 1.46
CA THR A 106 -11.04 8.90 2.74
C THR A 106 -9.96 9.15 3.79
N GLU A 107 -10.09 10.26 4.51
CA GLU A 107 -9.22 10.52 5.65
C GLU A 107 -9.42 9.42 6.71
N MET A 108 -8.31 8.88 7.23
CA MET A 108 -8.36 7.88 8.29
C MET A 108 -8.93 8.48 9.57
N GLU A 109 -9.86 7.77 10.21
CA GLU A 109 -10.51 8.18 11.45
C GLU A 109 -9.49 8.28 12.60
N GLU A 110 -9.63 9.27 13.47
CA GLU A 110 -8.66 9.58 14.54
C GLU A 110 -8.51 8.43 15.59
N ASP A 111 -9.52 7.58 15.75
CA ASP A 111 -9.48 6.40 16.62
C ASP A 111 -8.79 5.17 15.98
N LYS A 112 -8.37 5.28 14.72
CA LYS A 112 -7.73 4.20 13.94
C LYS A 112 -6.22 4.31 13.86
N TYR A 113 -5.62 5.36 14.39
CA TYR A 113 -4.17 5.50 14.42
C TYR A 113 -3.70 6.28 15.66
N GLU A 114 -2.46 6.03 16.05
CA GLU A 114 -1.75 6.77 17.09
C GLU A 114 -0.29 6.93 16.67
N PHE A 115 0.28 8.11 16.87
CA PHE A 115 1.71 8.36 16.65
C PHE A 115 2.21 9.49 17.57
N PRO A 116 3.51 9.55 17.92
CA PRO A 116 4.08 10.65 18.69
C PRO A 116 4.12 11.93 17.86
N GLU A 117 3.66 13.04 18.41
CA GLU A 117 3.68 14.35 17.74
C GLU A 117 5.09 14.88 17.51
N THR A 118 6.12 14.28 18.13
CA THR A 118 7.51 14.68 18.01
C THR A 118 8.40 13.46 17.83
N VAL A 119 9.35 13.56 16.85
CA VAL A 119 10.41 12.58 16.62
C VAL A 119 11.75 13.23 16.96
N HIS A 120 12.44 12.65 17.93
CA HIS A 120 13.77 13.10 18.35
C HIS A 120 14.86 12.48 17.48
N ILE A 121 15.63 13.30 16.75
CA ILE A 121 16.78 12.87 15.95
C ILE A 121 18.04 13.36 16.63
N PRO A 122 18.84 12.48 17.27
CA PRO A 122 20.03 12.88 17.99
C PRO A 122 21.15 13.34 17.07
N ALA A 123 22.06 14.14 17.61
CA ALA A 123 23.29 14.51 16.93
C ALA A 123 24.07 13.25 16.48
N GLY A 124 24.58 13.29 15.24
CA GLY A 124 25.23 12.13 14.62
C GLY A 124 24.31 11.17 13.88
N SER A 125 22.97 11.28 14.04
CA SER A 125 21.98 10.53 13.26
C SER A 125 21.31 11.44 12.21
N CYS A 126 21.10 10.92 11.01
CA CYS A 126 20.35 11.60 9.95
C CYS A 126 18.98 10.98 9.69
N VAL A 127 18.59 9.95 10.44
CA VAL A 127 17.31 9.27 10.28
C VAL A 127 16.82 8.76 11.62
N GLU A 128 15.50 8.87 11.83
CA GLU A 128 14.79 8.25 12.94
C GLU A 128 13.43 7.75 12.47
N GLN A 129 12.86 6.79 13.20
CA GLN A 129 11.59 6.16 12.83
C GLN A 129 10.42 6.80 13.58
N LEU A 130 9.46 7.32 12.84
CA LEU A 130 8.14 7.64 13.36
C LEU A 130 7.32 6.34 13.43
N ASN A 131 7.06 5.84 14.62
CA ASN A 131 6.19 4.69 14.82
C ASN A 131 4.72 5.15 14.75
N ILE A 132 3.96 4.56 13.84
CA ILE A 132 2.53 4.81 13.66
C ILE A 132 1.81 3.52 13.99
N ASP A 133 1.03 3.52 15.06
CA ASP A 133 0.23 2.38 15.48
C ASP A 133 -1.16 2.48 14.86
N PHE A 134 -1.52 1.53 14.00
CA PHE A 134 -2.84 1.42 13.39
C PHE A 134 -3.72 0.43 14.14
N ASN A 135 -4.99 0.79 14.31
CA ASN A 135 -6.06 -0.10 14.75
C ASN A 135 -6.99 -0.39 13.57
N LEU A 136 -6.77 -1.51 12.90
CA LEU A 136 -7.52 -1.91 11.70
C LEU A 136 -8.81 -2.65 12.02
N GLN A 137 -9.11 -2.90 13.31
CA GLN A 137 -10.33 -3.60 13.70
C GLN A 137 -11.57 -2.77 13.37
N GLY A 138 -12.50 -3.39 12.62
CA GLY A 138 -13.76 -2.75 12.23
C GLY A 138 -13.63 -1.64 11.19
N ILE A 139 -12.44 -1.45 10.60
CA ILE A 139 -12.27 -0.50 9.49
C ILE A 139 -13.00 -0.99 8.24
N ASP A 140 -13.69 -0.09 7.54
CA ASP A 140 -14.33 -0.44 6.28
C ASP A 140 -13.30 -0.56 5.16
N MET A 141 -13.01 -1.78 4.73
CA MET A 141 -12.02 -2.07 3.66
C MET A 141 -12.48 -1.65 2.26
N LEU A 142 -13.70 -1.13 2.10
CA LEU A 142 -14.15 -0.50 0.85
C LEU A 142 -13.57 0.89 0.65
N GLU A 143 -13.25 1.55 1.75
CA GLU A 143 -12.73 2.91 1.72
C GLU A 143 -11.24 2.94 1.38
N LYS A 144 -10.84 4.00 0.71
CA LYS A 144 -9.43 4.24 0.36
C LYS A 144 -8.78 5.09 1.46
N TRP A 145 -8.53 4.48 2.61
CA TRP A 145 -8.03 5.17 3.80
C TRP A 145 -6.64 5.78 3.57
N VAL A 146 -6.52 7.06 3.89
CA VAL A 146 -5.26 7.80 3.83
C VAL A 146 -5.03 8.53 5.14
N LEU A 147 -3.87 8.32 5.75
CA LEU A 147 -3.35 9.13 6.86
C LEU A 147 -2.47 10.24 6.27
N PRO A 148 -2.93 11.51 6.28
CA PRO A 148 -2.16 12.64 5.76
C PRO A 148 -1.30 13.23 6.87
N LEU A 149 0.02 13.18 6.73
CA LEU A 149 1.00 13.73 7.69
C LEU A 149 1.76 14.90 7.08
N THR A 150 2.15 15.85 7.91
CA THR A 150 3.05 16.95 7.57
C THR A 150 4.09 17.17 8.65
N ILE A 151 5.30 17.58 8.24
CA ILE A 151 6.28 18.16 9.13
C ILE A 151 5.87 19.61 9.37
N VAL A 152 5.79 20.00 10.65
CA VAL A 152 5.39 21.35 11.06
C VAL A 152 6.59 22.26 11.01
N ASP A 153 6.50 23.38 10.31
CA ASP A 153 7.49 24.45 10.32
C ASP A 153 7.07 25.58 11.26
N ASP A 154 7.96 25.99 12.12
CA ASP A 154 7.83 27.18 12.94
C ASP A 154 9.19 27.90 13.02
N GLY A 155 9.18 29.23 13.03
CA GLY A 155 10.40 30.02 13.13
C GLY A 155 11.17 29.87 14.46
N ALA A 156 10.56 29.21 15.45
CA ALA A 156 11.19 28.87 16.72
C ALA A 156 11.93 27.53 16.69
N TYR A 157 11.72 26.70 15.65
CA TYR A 157 12.35 25.40 15.51
C TYR A 157 13.75 25.55 14.89
N ASP A 158 14.65 24.64 15.26
CA ASP A 158 16.02 24.58 14.75
C ASP A 158 16.16 23.69 13.49
N TYR A 159 15.06 23.46 12.79
CA TYR A 159 14.98 22.76 11.52
C TYR A 159 14.01 23.46 10.57
N GLN A 160 14.10 23.10 9.30
CA GLN A 160 13.13 23.47 8.25
C GLN A 160 12.70 22.21 7.51
N SER A 161 11.44 22.16 7.14
CA SER A 161 10.95 21.09 6.27
C SER A 161 11.47 21.25 4.84
N HIS A 162 11.59 20.13 4.12
CA HIS A 162 12.12 20.17 2.76
C HIS A 162 11.15 20.91 1.82
N PRO A 163 11.61 21.93 1.05
CA PRO A 163 10.74 22.80 0.24
C PRO A 163 10.08 22.11 -0.95
N ARG A 164 10.52 20.91 -1.33
CA ARG A 164 9.87 20.14 -2.40
C ARG A 164 8.53 19.60 -1.93
N LYS A 165 7.51 19.79 -2.76
CA LYS A 165 6.09 19.50 -2.51
C LYS A 165 5.81 18.16 -1.79
N ASN A 166 6.51 17.11 -2.09
CA ASN A 166 6.19 15.76 -1.60
C ASN A 166 7.17 15.23 -0.53
N TYR A 167 8.04 16.09 0.01
CA TYR A 167 9.06 15.67 0.97
C TYR A 167 8.66 16.00 2.41
N ALA A 168 8.05 17.16 2.61
CA ALA A 168 7.54 17.57 3.92
C ALA A 168 6.19 16.92 4.28
N LYS A 169 5.56 16.22 3.34
CA LYS A 169 4.22 15.64 3.49
C LYS A 169 4.21 14.16 3.12
N ALA A 170 3.51 13.36 3.91
CA ALA A 170 3.32 11.93 3.66
C ALA A 170 1.83 11.61 3.65
N LEU A 171 1.26 11.34 2.47
CA LEU A 171 -0.10 10.88 2.32
C LEU A 171 -0.08 9.35 2.27
N LEU A 172 -0.21 8.70 3.43
CA LEU A 172 -0.06 7.25 3.57
C LEU A 172 -1.39 6.55 3.29
N LYS A 173 -1.51 5.94 2.10
CA LYS A 173 -2.65 5.07 1.78
C LYS A 173 -2.44 3.71 2.42
N VAL A 174 -3.23 3.41 3.44
CA VAL A 174 -3.11 2.19 4.24
C VAL A 174 -3.86 1.06 3.56
N VAL A 175 -3.14 0.00 3.20
CA VAL A 175 -3.70 -1.20 2.57
C VAL A 175 -3.38 -2.42 3.42
N PRO A 176 -4.33 -2.90 4.23
CA PRO A 176 -4.15 -4.11 4.98
C PRO A 176 -4.01 -5.34 4.06
N PHE A 177 -3.19 -6.31 4.48
CA PHE A 177 -3.06 -7.56 3.75
C PHE A 177 -2.94 -8.76 4.70
N ASN A 178 -3.35 -9.94 4.21
CA ASN A 178 -3.11 -11.25 4.83
C ASN A 178 -2.55 -12.22 3.77
N ASP A 179 -2.44 -13.50 4.08
CA ASP A 179 -1.88 -14.50 3.14
C ASP A 179 -2.77 -14.76 1.92
N TYR A 180 -4.03 -14.37 1.98
CA TYR A 180 -5.04 -14.64 0.98
C TYR A 180 -5.54 -13.39 0.25
N SER A 181 -5.14 -12.20 0.68
CA SER A 181 -5.56 -10.94 0.05
C SER A 181 -4.66 -10.55 -1.12
N GLY A 182 -5.21 -9.79 -2.04
CA GLY A 182 -4.48 -9.24 -3.18
C GLY A 182 -5.15 -9.52 -4.52
N SER A 183 -4.36 -9.41 -5.58
CA SER A 183 -4.85 -9.52 -6.94
C SER A 183 -4.82 -10.96 -7.44
N TYR A 184 -5.98 -11.55 -7.61
CA TYR A 184 -6.16 -12.87 -8.20
C TYR A 184 -6.26 -12.79 -9.72
N THR A 185 -5.55 -13.65 -10.43
CA THR A 185 -5.79 -13.95 -11.83
C THR A 185 -7.10 -14.73 -11.93
N ALA A 186 -8.08 -14.20 -12.64
CA ALA A 186 -9.45 -14.73 -12.71
C ALA A 186 -9.87 -15.18 -14.12
N SER A 187 -8.93 -15.39 -15.03
CA SER A 187 -9.19 -15.82 -16.42
C SER A 187 -9.89 -17.18 -16.53
N SER A 188 -9.78 -18.02 -15.49
CA SER A 188 -10.44 -19.31 -15.39
C SER A 188 -11.82 -19.26 -14.69
N MET A 189 -12.21 -18.08 -14.17
CA MET A 189 -13.55 -17.84 -13.64
C MET A 189 -14.50 -17.51 -14.80
N LYS A 190 -15.61 -18.19 -14.87
CA LYS A 190 -16.64 -18.05 -15.90
C LYS A 190 -17.94 -17.57 -15.28
N VAL A 191 -18.59 -16.62 -15.94
CA VAL A 191 -19.85 -16.02 -15.51
C VAL A 191 -20.88 -16.19 -16.62
N TYR A 192 -21.91 -16.96 -16.33
CA TYR A 192 -23.01 -17.27 -17.25
C TYR A 192 -24.26 -16.51 -16.85
N THR A 193 -24.93 -15.92 -17.81
CA THR A 193 -26.26 -15.33 -17.60
C THR A 193 -27.31 -16.43 -17.67
N TYR A 194 -28.34 -16.40 -16.81
CA TYR A 194 -29.44 -17.30 -16.90
C TYR A 194 -30.43 -16.88 -18.01
N ILE A 195 -30.75 -17.79 -18.92
CA ILE A 195 -31.73 -17.62 -19.97
C ILE A 195 -32.76 -18.74 -19.84
N ASN A 196 -34.03 -18.38 -19.72
CA ASN A 196 -35.14 -19.38 -19.54
C ASN A 196 -34.88 -20.36 -18.38
N GLY A 197 -34.33 -19.85 -17.26
CA GLY A 197 -34.10 -20.64 -16.04
C GLY A 197 -32.89 -21.57 -16.08
N LYS A 198 -31.98 -21.43 -17.08
CA LYS A 198 -30.76 -22.21 -17.20
C LYS A 198 -29.57 -21.29 -17.51
N PRO A 199 -28.36 -21.61 -17.04
CA PRO A 199 -27.18 -20.91 -17.45
C PRO A 199 -26.99 -20.97 -18.98
N ASP A 200 -26.64 -19.84 -19.61
CA ASP A 200 -26.32 -19.79 -21.04
C ASP A 200 -25.02 -20.59 -21.31
N THR A 201 -24.81 -20.95 -22.57
CA THR A 201 -23.58 -21.63 -23.01
C THR A 201 -22.39 -20.72 -23.18
N ASN A 202 -22.62 -19.39 -23.30
CA ASN A 202 -21.61 -18.38 -23.49
C ASN A 202 -21.22 -17.73 -22.18
N ALA A 203 -20.00 -18.04 -21.69
CA ALA A 203 -19.47 -17.42 -20.50
C ALA A 203 -18.81 -16.07 -20.78
N ARG A 204 -19.00 -15.12 -19.87
CA ARG A 204 -18.13 -13.95 -19.75
C ARG A 204 -17.00 -14.26 -18.79
N THR A 205 -15.83 -13.64 -19.01
CA THR A 205 -14.65 -13.81 -18.17
C THR A 205 -14.07 -12.46 -17.76
N THR A 206 -13.24 -12.45 -16.73
CA THR A 206 -12.40 -11.31 -16.35
C THR A 206 -10.97 -11.77 -16.11
N ASN A 207 -10.02 -10.88 -16.33
CA ASN A 207 -8.61 -11.23 -16.11
C ASN A 207 -8.22 -11.18 -14.63
N LYS A 208 -8.93 -10.38 -13.82
CA LYS A 208 -8.48 -10.04 -12.47
C LYS A 208 -9.67 -9.83 -11.52
N ARG A 209 -9.49 -10.27 -10.28
CA ARG A 209 -10.34 -9.92 -9.14
C ARG A 209 -9.47 -9.60 -7.92
N THR A 210 -9.90 -8.66 -7.10
CA THR A 210 -9.18 -8.28 -5.89
C THR A 210 -9.82 -8.93 -4.67
N GLY A 211 -9.02 -9.66 -3.88
CA GLY A 211 -9.41 -10.15 -2.56
C GLY A 211 -9.01 -9.13 -1.50
N TYR A 212 -9.98 -8.58 -0.78
CA TYR A 212 -9.79 -7.59 0.27
C TYR A 212 -9.80 -8.24 1.63
N VAL A 213 -8.96 -7.79 2.54
CA VAL A 213 -8.84 -8.36 3.89
C VAL A 213 -10.11 -8.15 4.71
N ILE A 214 -10.51 -9.16 5.47
CA ILE A 214 -11.48 -9.07 6.56
C ILE A 214 -10.79 -9.33 7.89
N ASP A 215 -10.06 -10.43 7.98
CA ASP A 215 -9.26 -10.86 9.12
C ASP A 215 -8.04 -11.67 8.66
N ASN A 216 -7.34 -12.38 9.57
CA ASN A 216 -6.14 -13.15 9.23
C ASN A 216 -6.37 -14.22 8.15
N ASN A 217 -7.52 -14.88 8.18
CA ASN A 217 -7.83 -16.03 7.33
C ASN A 217 -9.05 -15.79 6.43
N SER A 218 -9.51 -14.54 6.34
CA SER A 218 -10.68 -14.19 5.55
C SER A 218 -10.43 -13.02 4.62
N VAL A 219 -11.01 -13.11 3.44
CA VAL A 219 -11.07 -12.02 2.46
C VAL A 219 -12.50 -11.89 1.93
N PHE A 220 -12.80 -10.76 1.31
CA PHE A 220 -14.01 -10.66 0.50
C PHE A 220 -13.69 -10.37 -0.97
N PHE A 221 -14.58 -10.80 -1.84
CA PHE A 221 -14.60 -10.48 -3.26
C PHE A 221 -15.95 -9.88 -3.63
N TYR A 222 -16.00 -9.11 -4.70
CA TYR A 222 -17.29 -8.75 -5.31
C TYR A 222 -17.77 -9.86 -6.22
N ALA A 223 -19.09 -10.12 -6.19
CA ALA A 223 -19.72 -11.20 -6.95
C ALA A 223 -19.51 -11.04 -8.47
N GLY A 224 -19.24 -12.14 -9.13
CA GLY A 224 -19.14 -12.25 -10.60
C GLY A 224 -18.31 -11.13 -11.24
N LEU A 225 -18.95 -10.31 -12.07
CA LEU A 225 -18.34 -9.19 -12.79
C LEU A 225 -18.75 -7.81 -12.24
N ILE A 226 -19.27 -7.74 -11.02
CA ILE A 226 -19.63 -6.46 -10.39
C ILE A 226 -18.40 -5.50 -10.41
N ASN A 227 -18.64 -4.28 -10.83
CA ASN A 227 -17.62 -3.26 -10.93
C ASN A 227 -17.20 -2.77 -9.55
N GLU A 228 -15.90 -2.87 -9.25
CA GLU A 228 -15.32 -2.44 -7.96
C GLU A 228 -15.30 -0.91 -7.77
N ASP A 229 -15.41 -0.13 -8.86
CA ASP A 229 -15.47 1.34 -8.85
C ASP A 229 -16.90 1.91 -8.82
N MET A 230 -17.90 1.05 -8.65
CA MET A 230 -19.29 1.44 -8.50
C MET A 230 -19.52 2.17 -7.16
N ASP A 231 -20.62 2.90 -7.07
CA ASP A 231 -21.06 3.53 -5.81
C ASP A 231 -20.99 2.54 -4.63
N LYS A 232 -20.49 2.99 -3.49
CA LYS A 232 -20.20 2.12 -2.34
C LYS A 232 -21.46 1.48 -1.74
N ASP A 233 -22.57 2.20 -1.74
CA ASP A 233 -23.82 1.69 -1.18
C ASP A 233 -24.46 0.61 -2.07
N ILE A 234 -24.15 0.64 -3.36
CA ILE A 234 -24.54 -0.39 -4.30
C ILE A 234 -23.61 -1.60 -4.17
N ARG A 235 -22.29 -1.39 -4.32
CA ARG A 235 -21.33 -2.50 -4.38
C ARG A 235 -21.23 -3.31 -3.08
N LYS A 236 -21.45 -2.69 -1.91
CA LYS A 236 -21.42 -3.41 -0.62
C LYS A 236 -22.40 -4.59 -0.55
N LYS A 237 -23.51 -4.53 -1.28
CA LYS A 237 -24.52 -5.61 -1.36
C LYS A 237 -23.99 -6.85 -2.08
N TYR A 238 -22.93 -6.73 -2.87
CA TYR A 238 -22.34 -7.77 -3.70
C TYR A 238 -21.05 -8.35 -3.14
N LYS A 239 -20.74 -8.10 -1.87
CA LYS A 239 -19.60 -8.70 -1.20
C LYS A 239 -19.88 -10.16 -0.86
N ILE A 240 -18.91 -11.02 -1.16
CA ILE A 240 -18.86 -12.41 -0.74
C ILE A 240 -17.67 -12.58 0.18
N ASN A 241 -17.93 -12.88 1.44
CA ASN A 241 -16.90 -13.20 2.44
C ASN A 241 -16.43 -14.64 2.22
N VAL A 242 -15.13 -14.84 2.21
CA VAL A 242 -14.46 -16.12 1.99
C VAL A 242 -13.50 -16.36 3.13
N HIS A 243 -13.79 -17.36 3.96
CA HIS A 243 -12.94 -17.80 5.04
C HIS A 243 -12.17 -19.05 4.64
N PHE A 244 -10.86 -19.07 4.84
CA PHE A 244 -9.96 -20.16 4.50
C PHE A 244 -9.78 -21.09 5.71
N ARG A 245 -10.26 -22.32 5.61
CA ARG A 245 -10.16 -23.31 6.67
C ARG A 245 -8.89 -24.16 6.52
N GLU A 246 -8.36 -24.65 7.61
CA GLU A 246 -7.15 -25.49 7.62
C GLU A 246 -7.30 -26.80 6.84
N ASP A 247 -8.53 -27.31 6.69
CA ASP A 247 -8.82 -28.55 5.96
C ASP A 247 -8.84 -28.37 4.42
N GLY A 248 -8.52 -27.17 3.92
CA GLY A 248 -8.53 -26.85 2.49
C GLY A 248 -9.90 -26.51 1.92
N THR A 249 -10.95 -26.44 2.76
CA THR A 249 -12.26 -25.95 2.36
C THR A 249 -12.37 -24.45 2.56
N LEU A 250 -13.33 -23.83 1.85
CA LEU A 250 -13.70 -22.43 2.01
C LEU A 250 -15.10 -22.33 2.59
N ASP A 251 -15.30 -21.35 3.47
CA ASP A 251 -16.64 -20.92 3.87
C ASP A 251 -16.97 -19.63 3.12
N MET A 252 -17.91 -19.71 2.19
CA MET A 252 -18.29 -18.59 1.34
C MET A 252 -19.74 -18.18 1.64
N LYS A 253 -19.94 -16.90 1.96
CA LYS A 253 -21.26 -16.36 2.30
C LYS A 253 -21.36 -14.87 1.91
N PRO A 254 -22.58 -14.36 1.66
CA PRO A 254 -22.78 -12.94 1.46
C PRO A 254 -22.40 -12.16 2.73
N ASP A 255 -21.82 -10.98 2.55
CA ASP A 255 -21.55 -10.04 3.65
C ASP A 255 -22.85 -9.44 4.19
N ASP A 256 -23.78 -9.12 3.27
CA ASP A 256 -25.12 -8.66 3.62
C ASP A 256 -25.94 -9.77 4.29
N PRO A 257 -26.35 -9.57 5.57
CA PRO A 257 -27.15 -10.57 6.30
C PRO A 257 -28.55 -10.80 5.67
N ASN A 258 -29.06 -9.85 4.91
CA ASN A 258 -30.35 -9.99 4.20
C ASN A 258 -30.18 -10.74 2.88
N ASN A 259 -28.95 -10.95 2.43
CA ASN A 259 -28.63 -11.61 1.17
C ASN A 259 -29.43 -11.00 -0.02
N GLU A 260 -29.43 -9.68 -0.13
CA GLU A 260 -30.18 -8.97 -1.18
C GLU A 260 -29.77 -9.40 -2.60
N MET A 261 -28.54 -9.89 -2.81
CA MET A 261 -28.10 -10.44 -4.10
C MET A 261 -28.52 -11.89 -4.35
N GLU A 262 -29.30 -12.49 -3.46
CA GLU A 262 -29.75 -13.90 -3.55
C GLU A 262 -28.57 -14.87 -3.83
N PHE A 263 -27.49 -14.72 -3.06
CA PHE A 263 -26.32 -15.60 -3.17
C PHE A 263 -26.69 -17.02 -2.77
N GLU A 264 -26.36 -17.98 -3.64
CA GLU A 264 -26.55 -19.41 -3.41
C GLU A 264 -25.25 -20.16 -3.75
N LEU A 265 -24.61 -20.76 -2.74
CA LEU A 265 -23.39 -21.55 -2.91
C LEU A 265 -23.73 -22.92 -3.48
N ILE A 266 -22.94 -23.40 -4.46
CA ILE A 266 -23.15 -24.69 -5.11
C ILE A 266 -21.94 -25.58 -4.84
N GLY A 267 -22.20 -26.74 -4.25
CA GLY A 267 -21.14 -27.67 -3.86
C GLY A 267 -20.27 -27.17 -2.70
N THR A 268 -19.08 -27.69 -2.60
CA THR A 268 -18.10 -27.32 -1.57
C THR A 268 -16.94 -26.59 -2.20
N PRO A 269 -16.76 -25.29 -1.94
CA PRO A 269 -15.62 -24.55 -2.45
C PRO A 269 -14.36 -24.99 -1.71
N ILE A 270 -13.25 -25.03 -2.43
CA ILE A 270 -11.95 -25.50 -1.91
C ILE A 270 -10.83 -24.56 -2.31
N TYR A 271 -9.71 -24.64 -1.61
CA TYR A 271 -8.47 -24.00 -2.02
C TYR A 271 -7.28 -24.92 -1.88
N SER A 272 -6.22 -24.57 -2.60
CA SER A 272 -4.90 -25.17 -2.45
C SER A 272 -3.85 -24.10 -2.38
N SER A 273 -2.82 -24.32 -1.56
CA SER A 273 -1.65 -23.46 -1.47
C SER A 273 -0.40 -24.26 -1.84
N THR A 274 0.39 -23.73 -2.77
CA THR A 274 1.66 -24.34 -3.20
C THR A 274 2.76 -23.29 -3.24
N SER A 275 3.98 -23.69 -2.90
CA SER A 275 5.14 -22.81 -2.88
C SER A 275 6.25 -23.36 -3.75
N ILE A 276 6.92 -22.49 -4.50
CA ILE A 276 8.06 -22.83 -5.34
C ILE A 276 9.16 -21.79 -5.11
N MET A 277 10.37 -22.24 -4.78
CA MET A 277 11.52 -21.34 -4.70
C MET A 277 11.95 -20.90 -6.11
N ASP A 278 12.26 -19.61 -6.26
CA ASP A 278 12.76 -19.07 -7.53
C ASP A 278 14.16 -19.64 -7.82
N ALA A 279 14.34 -20.30 -8.97
CA ALA A 279 15.60 -20.97 -9.32
C ALA A 279 16.78 -20.02 -9.47
N THR A 280 16.52 -18.74 -9.80
CA THR A 280 17.56 -17.71 -10.00
C THR A 280 17.76 -16.84 -8.76
N ARG A 281 16.77 -16.79 -7.88
CA ARG A 281 16.76 -16.02 -6.64
C ARG A 281 16.32 -16.91 -5.49
N PRO A 282 17.22 -17.71 -4.90
CA PRO A 282 16.90 -18.73 -3.89
C PRO A 282 16.32 -18.16 -2.58
N TYR A 283 16.36 -16.86 -2.39
CA TYR A 283 15.71 -16.17 -1.28
C TYR A 283 14.26 -15.79 -1.59
N LEU A 284 13.77 -16.00 -2.82
CA LEU A 284 12.43 -15.64 -3.24
C LEU A 284 11.55 -16.88 -3.36
N GLU A 285 10.57 -17.01 -2.48
CA GLU A 285 9.50 -17.99 -2.55
C GLU A 285 8.34 -17.43 -3.37
N ARG A 286 7.86 -18.18 -4.34
CA ARG A 286 6.60 -17.90 -5.06
C ARG A 286 5.52 -18.80 -4.48
N ARG A 287 4.58 -18.17 -3.79
CA ARG A 287 3.42 -18.86 -3.21
C ARG A 287 2.22 -18.63 -4.12
N TYR A 288 1.51 -19.71 -4.42
CA TYR A 288 0.27 -19.69 -5.21
C TYR A 288 -0.87 -20.17 -4.34
N VAL A 289 -1.93 -19.39 -4.25
CA VAL A 289 -3.19 -19.78 -3.63
C VAL A 289 -4.23 -19.85 -4.72
N GLN A 290 -4.72 -21.04 -5.01
CA GLN A 290 -5.79 -21.27 -5.98
C GLN A 290 -7.08 -21.59 -5.22
N ILE A 291 -8.15 -20.85 -5.54
CA ILE A 291 -9.50 -21.07 -5.02
C ILE A 291 -10.40 -21.59 -6.15
N MET A 292 -11.26 -22.54 -5.83
CA MET A 292 -12.24 -23.14 -6.76
C MET A 292 -13.63 -23.08 -6.14
N PHE A 293 -14.61 -22.62 -6.89
CA PHE A 293 -15.96 -22.37 -6.39
C PHE A 293 -17.01 -22.40 -7.50
N GLU A 294 -18.25 -22.57 -7.08
CA GLU A 294 -19.43 -22.42 -7.91
C GLU A 294 -20.55 -21.78 -7.07
N TYR A 295 -21.21 -20.74 -7.60
CA TYR A 295 -22.33 -20.07 -6.93
C TYR A 295 -23.24 -19.35 -7.93
N ASP A 296 -24.49 -19.12 -7.51
CA ASP A 296 -25.44 -18.25 -8.19
C ASP A 296 -25.57 -16.93 -7.43
N PHE A 297 -25.90 -15.86 -8.14
CA PHE A 297 -26.32 -14.59 -7.56
C PHE A 297 -27.20 -13.80 -8.53
N GLN A 298 -27.91 -12.79 -8.00
CA GLN A 298 -28.66 -11.83 -8.80
C GLN A 298 -28.00 -10.46 -8.78
N ASP A 299 -27.91 -9.84 -9.95
CA ASP A 299 -27.41 -8.49 -10.14
C ASP A 299 -28.58 -7.54 -10.41
N PHE A 300 -28.77 -6.58 -9.52
CA PHE A 300 -29.79 -5.53 -9.57
C PHE A 300 -29.24 -4.18 -10.04
N THR A 301 -28.01 -4.15 -10.57
CA THR A 301 -27.39 -2.91 -11.04
C THR A 301 -27.85 -2.49 -12.43
N TYR A 302 -28.52 -3.38 -13.16
CA TYR A 302 -29.10 -3.10 -14.46
C TYR A 302 -30.54 -2.61 -14.30
N GLY A 303 -30.74 -1.32 -14.45
CA GLY A 303 -32.05 -0.69 -14.49
C GLY A 303 -31.92 0.63 -15.24
N GLY A 304 -32.60 0.76 -16.36
CA GLY A 304 -32.73 2.05 -17.02
C GLY A 304 -33.92 2.77 -16.44
N SER A 305 -33.71 4.00 -15.94
CA SER A 305 -34.70 4.94 -15.44
C SER A 305 -35.67 4.44 -14.35
N ASP A 306 -35.84 5.23 -13.40
CA ASP A 306 -36.66 5.36 -12.18
C ASP A 306 -37.81 4.38 -11.88
N THR A 307 -38.05 3.32 -12.63
CA THR A 307 -39.29 2.54 -12.48
C THR A 307 -39.19 1.02 -12.43
N GLU A 308 -38.11 0.38 -12.88
CA GLU A 308 -38.01 -1.07 -12.76
C GLU A 308 -36.56 -1.56 -12.81
N VAL A 309 -36.06 -2.06 -11.68
CA VAL A 309 -34.82 -2.81 -11.61
C VAL A 309 -35.09 -4.22 -12.13
N ILE A 310 -34.44 -4.61 -13.22
CA ILE A 310 -34.56 -5.96 -13.76
C ILE A 310 -33.43 -6.80 -13.18
N PRO A 311 -33.70 -7.75 -12.28
CA PRO A 311 -32.68 -8.64 -11.74
C PRO A 311 -32.16 -9.57 -12.83
N ILE A 312 -30.84 -9.67 -12.95
CA ILE A 312 -30.20 -10.63 -13.86
C ILE A 312 -29.54 -11.71 -13.01
N LYS A 313 -30.02 -12.95 -13.14
CA LYS A 313 -29.37 -14.07 -12.44
C LYS A 313 -28.13 -14.54 -13.19
N TYR A 314 -27.08 -14.80 -12.43
CA TYR A 314 -25.80 -15.30 -12.93
C TYR A 314 -25.39 -16.58 -12.22
N ARG A 315 -24.73 -17.48 -12.96
CA ARG A 315 -23.90 -18.58 -12.46
C ARG A 315 -22.45 -18.18 -12.57
N VAL A 316 -21.69 -18.35 -11.51
CA VAL A 316 -20.23 -18.15 -11.49
C VAL A 316 -19.57 -19.44 -11.11
N GLU A 317 -18.65 -19.93 -11.93
CA GLU A 317 -17.90 -21.16 -11.69
C GLU A 317 -16.45 -21.05 -12.12
N GLY A 318 -15.58 -21.86 -11.55
CA GLY A 318 -14.19 -21.99 -11.97
C GLY A 318 -13.19 -21.69 -10.87
N SER A 319 -12.08 -21.09 -11.24
CA SER A 319 -10.98 -20.83 -10.29
C SER A 319 -10.35 -19.47 -10.45
N MET A 320 -9.79 -18.98 -9.35
CA MET A 320 -8.93 -17.81 -9.31
C MET A 320 -7.62 -18.15 -8.61
N THR A 321 -6.52 -17.53 -9.02
CA THR A 321 -5.20 -17.81 -8.47
C THR A 321 -4.51 -16.53 -8.04
N LEU A 322 -4.11 -16.45 -6.77
CA LEU A 322 -3.23 -15.44 -6.21
C LEU A 322 -1.79 -15.93 -6.31
N GLN A 323 -0.89 -15.08 -6.83
CA GLN A 323 0.55 -15.31 -6.74
C GLN A 323 1.15 -14.26 -5.82
N ARG A 324 1.96 -14.71 -4.85
CA ARG A 324 2.75 -13.86 -3.97
C ARG A 324 4.22 -14.20 -4.08
N ASN A 325 5.05 -13.17 -4.02
CA ASN A 325 6.50 -13.32 -3.92
C ASN A 325 6.90 -12.98 -2.47
N ILE A 326 7.51 -13.93 -1.78
CA ILE A 326 7.90 -13.79 -0.38
C ILE A 326 9.42 -13.83 -0.34
N ASN A 327 10.05 -12.79 0.21
CA ASN A 327 11.48 -12.80 0.46
C ASN A 327 11.76 -13.48 1.80
N THR A 328 12.36 -14.67 1.77
CA THR A 328 12.63 -15.47 2.97
C THR A 328 13.74 -14.92 3.86
N GLN A 329 14.44 -13.86 3.42
CA GLN A 329 15.53 -13.22 4.18
C GLN A 329 15.06 -12.04 5.04
N ILE A 330 13.81 -11.60 4.87
CA ILE A 330 13.22 -10.54 5.68
C ILE A 330 12.04 -11.09 6.49
N PRO A 331 11.79 -10.54 7.69
CA PRO A 331 10.62 -10.93 8.48
C PRO A 331 9.32 -10.78 7.69
N ASP A 332 8.33 -11.62 8.02
CA ASP A 332 7.03 -11.60 7.35
C ASP A 332 6.31 -10.24 7.52
N GLU A 333 6.57 -9.54 8.61
CA GLU A 333 6.06 -8.20 8.91
C GLU A 333 6.61 -7.14 7.95
N ASP A 334 7.84 -7.35 7.46
CA ASP A 334 8.52 -6.44 6.54
C ASP A 334 8.28 -6.79 5.06
N GLN A 335 7.47 -7.81 4.76
CA GLN A 335 7.08 -8.21 3.40
C GLN A 335 6.20 -7.19 2.66
N GLN A 336 6.11 -5.99 3.18
CA GLN A 336 5.22 -4.90 2.72
C GLN A 336 5.33 -4.58 1.23
N ILE A 337 6.49 -4.89 0.62
CA ILE A 337 6.78 -4.57 -0.78
C ILE A 337 6.53 -5.76 -1.72
N ALA A 338 6.47 -6.98 -1.19
CA ALA A 338 6.43 -8.19 -2.01
C ALA A 338 5.06 -8.47 -2.68
N VAL A 339 4.01 -7.76 -2.27
CA VAL A 339 2.63 -8.03 -2.72
C VAL A 339 2.32 -7.50 -4.12
N SER A 340 3.09 -6.55 -4.66
CA SER A 340 2.66 -5.80 -5.86
C SER A 340 3.69 -5.58 -6.96
N TYR A 341 4.91 -6.10 -6.93
CA TYR A 341 5.90 -5.73 -7.95
C TYR A 341 6.45 -6.91 -8.73
N THR A 342 6.09 -6.97 -10.02
CA THR A 342 6.79 -7.71 -11.06
C THR A 342 8.15 -7.07 -11.46
N HIS A 343 8.46 -5.89 -10.92
CA HIS A 343 9.73 -5.18 -11.10
C HIS A 343 10.23 -4.59 -9.79
N LEU A 344 10.92 -5.41 -9.00
CA LEU A 344 11.80 -4.92 -7.93
C LEU A 344 13.17 -4.58 -8.54
N THR A 345 13.40 -3.29 -8.77
CA THR A 345 14.75 -2.79 -8.59
C THR A 345 14.95 -2.68 -7.08
N LEU A 346 15.81 -3.54 -6.53
CA LEU A 346 16.35 -3.36 -5.18
C LEU A 346 16.76 -1.90 -5.02
N PRO A 347 16.51 -1.25 -3.86
CA PRO A 347 17.22 -0.04 -3.55
C PRO A 347 18.71 -0.41 -3.59
N THR A 348 19.39 0.05 -4.60
CA THR A 348 20.83 0.07 -4.57
C THR A 348 21.19 0.96 -3.38
N ASN A 349 21.70 0.36 -2.31
CA ASN A 349 22.52 1.06 -1.36
C ASN A 349 23.70 1.60 -2.17
N SER A 350 23.54 2.76 -2.77
CA SER A 350 24.66 3.59 -3.17
C SER A 350 25.18 4.25 -1.89
N LEU A 351 25.98 3.48 -1.16
CA LEU A 351 27.06 4.05 -0.39
C LEU A 351 28.04 4.61 -1.42
N VAL A 352 27.99 5.88 -1.68
CA VAL A 352 29.13 6.74 -2.03
C VAL A 352 28.90 8.07 -1.33
#